data_65ab2d2867f3f0a1095b09e068e9d128
#
_entry.id   65ab2d2867f3f0a1095b09e068e9d128
#
_cell.length_a   1.000
_cell.length_b   1.000
_cell.length_c   1.000
_cell.angle_alpha   90.00
_cell.angle_beta   90.00
_cell.angle_gamma   90.00
#
_symmetry.space_group_name_H-M   'P 1'
#
loop_
_entity.id
_entity.type
_entity.pdbx_description
1 polymer ?
#
loop_
_entity_poly.entity_id
_entity_poly.type
_entity_poly.pdbx_seq_one_letter_code
_entity_poly.pdbx_strand_id
1 'polypeptide(L)'
;VPLSDTWQAMEALKSDKVAHHIGVCNYSSALIHDLMNYCETKPEILQIEAHPYLTQEKLIRLAKNYGMEVTAFSPLGSVSYEEMGGAEKSESLLRNKTIKAISQSFQATPAQVVLGWALSRGTSVVVKSSSDQRMLENIGSARLKLDQQALDAITQLNINKRFNDPGVFCEDAFNTFYPIYE
;
A
#
# COMPACT_ATOMS: atom_id res chain seq x y z
N VAL A 1 -5.69 24.42 -6.02
CA VAL A 1 -5.41 24.71 -4.59
C VAL A 1 -4.00 24.23 -4.30
N PRO A 2 -3.11 25.03 -3.74
CA PRO A 2 -1.79 24.58 -3.31
C PRO A 2 -1.86 23.44 -2.28
N LEU A 3 -0.86 22.56 -2.29
CA LEU A 3 -0.80 21.47 -1.30
C LEU A 3 -0.62 22.00 0.13
N SER A 4 0.08 23.12 0.29
CA SER A 4 0.22 23.83 1.56
C SER A 4 -1.12 24.26 2.16
N ASP A 5 -2.02 24.83 1.36
CA ASP A 5 -3.34 25.26 1.83
C ASP A 5 -4.20 24.05 2.23
N THR A 6 -4.09 22.95 1.47
CA THR A 6 -4.75 21.69 1.80
C THR A 6 -4.24 21.15 3.12
N TRP A 7 -2.91 21.20 3.34
CA TRP A 7 -2.34 20.69 4.59
C TRP A 7 -2.73 21.53 5.79
N GLN A 8 -2.74 22.86 5.67
CA GLN A 8 -3.22 23.77 6.73
C GLN A 8 -4.67 23.45 7.13
N ALA A 9 -5.54 23.14 6.15
CA ALA A 9 -6.90 22.69 6.46
C ALA A 9 -6.93 21.37 7.22
N MET A 10 -6.03 20.41 6.91
CA MET A 10 -5.89 19.17 7.66
C MET A 10 -5.41 19.41 9.09
N GLU A 11 -4.45 20.31 9.28
CA GLU A 11 -3.96 20.71 10.61
C GLU A 11 -5.08 21.34 11.46
N ALA A 12 -5.93 22.18 10.87
CA ALA A 12 -7.10 22.74 11.54
C ALA A 12 -8.05 21.64 12.01
N LEU A 13 -8.35 20.62 11.20
CA LEU A 13 -9.19 19.48 11.62
C LEU A 13 -8.62 18.73 12.81
N LYS A 14 -7.30 18.61 12.90
CA LYS A 14 -6.64 18.00 14.07
C LYS A 14 -6.70 18.91 15.29
N SER A 15 -6.43 20.20 15.13
CA SER A 15 -6.52 21.19 16.21
C SER A 15 -7.92 21.25 16.80
N ASP A 16 -8.95 21.22 15.96
CA ASP A 16 -10.36 21.25 16.34
C ASP A 16 -10.86 19.88 16.87
N LYS A 17 -9.97 18.88 16.96
CA LYS A 17 -10.26 17.52 17.43
C LYS A 17 -11.32 16.78 16.59
N VAL A 18 -11.53 17.19 15.34
CA VAL A 18 -12.38 16.49 14.36
C VAL A 18 -11.65 15.22 13.88
N ALA A 19 -10.32 15.30 13.70
CA ALA A 19 -9.47 14.15 13.40
C ALA A 19 -8.43 13.98 14.53
N HIS A 20 -8.20 12.74 14.98
CA HIS A 20 -7.14 12.45 15.93
C HIS A 20 -5.78 12.35 15.27
N HIS A 21 -5.73 11.79 14.08
CA HIS A 21 -4.52 11.61 13.26
C HIS A 21 -4.76 12.12 11.85
N ILE A 22 -3.75 12.74 11.25
CA ILE A 22 -3.78 13.23 9.88
C ILE A 22 -2.61 12.66 9.10
N GLY A 23 -2.79 12.46 7.80
CA GLY A 23 -1.79 11.86 6.95
C GLY A 23 -2.01 12.17 5.48
N VAL A 24 -1.15 11.62 4.65
CA VAL A 24 -1.16 11.81 3.20
C VAL A 24 -1.25 10.47 2.47
N CYS A 25 -1.77 10.51 1.25
CA CYS A 25 -1.87 9.34 0.39
C CYS A 25 -1.16 9.59 -0.93
N ASN A 26 -0.39 8.59 -1.40
CA ASN A 26 0.33 8.62 -2.68
C ASN A 26 1.35 9.76 -2.83
N TYR A 27 1.89 10.28 -1.73
CA TYR A 27 2.98 11.25 -1.80
C TYR A 27 4.29 10.54 -2.16
N SER A 28 4.99 11.09 -3.15
CA SER A 28 6.36 10.70 -3.47
C SER A 28 7.34 11.24 -2.43
N SER A 29 8.59 10.80 -2.48
CA SER A 29 9.65 11.35 -1.61
C SER A 29 9.81 12.87 -1.76
N ALA A 30 9.69 13.39 -2.98
CA ALA A 30 9.78 14.82 -3.23
C ALA A 30 8.64 15.59 -2.54
N LEU A 31 7.40 15.10 -2.65
CA LEU A 31 6.25 15.71 -2.01
C LEU A 31 6.31 15.62 -0.47
N ILE A 32 6.88 14.52 0.08
CA ILE A 32 7.09 14.40 1.52
C ILE A 32 8.13 15.42 2.00
N HIS A 33 9.26 15.56 1.30
CA HIS A 33 10.26 16.56 1.66
C HIS A 33 9.70 17.97 1.59
N ASP A 34 8.90 18.29 0.55
CA ASP A 34 8.25 19.59 0.41
C ASP A 34 7.29 19.85 1.57
N LEU A 35 6.40 18.90 1.87
CA LEU A 35 5.46 18.99 2.99
C LEU A 35 6.17 19.28 4.32
N MET A 36 7.30 18.59 4.58
CA MET A 36 8.06 18.77 5.82
C MET A 36 8.69 20.17 5.96
N ASN A 37 8.80 20.95 4.88
CA ASN A 37 9.32 22.29 4.92
C ASN A 37 8.31 23.34 5.39
N TYR A 38 7.00 23.09 5.21
CA TYR A 38 5.97 24.07 5.56
C TYR A 38 4.94 23.60 6.61
N CYS A 39 4.88 22.29 6.92
CA CYS A 39 3.92 21.80 7.90
C CYS A 39 4.30 22.24 9.33
N GLU A 40 3.30 22.70 10.10
CA GLU A 40 3.42 22.92 11.53
C GLU A 40 3.18 21.63 12.30
N THR A 41 2.15 20.89 11.91
CA THR A 41 1.87 19.52 12.39
C THR A 41 2.32 18.51 11.34
N LYS A 42 3.28 17.66 11.68
CA LYS A 42 3.77 16.64 10.75
C LYS A 42 2.69 15.61 10.42
N PRO A 43 2.68 15.08 9.17
CA PRO A 43 1.86 13.93 8.83
C PRO A 43 2.27 12.71 9.67
N GLU A 44 1.28 11.99 10.17
CA GLU A 44 1.50 10.80 11.00
C GLU A 44 1.40 9.52 10.20
N ILE A 45 0.69 9.55 9.05
CA ILE A 45 0.42 8.37 8.23
C ILE A 45 0.73 8.68 6.77
N LEU A 46 1.44 7.76 6.12
CA LEU A 46 1.55 7.69 4.67
C LEU A 46 0.80 6.46 4.17
N GLN A 47 -0.24 6.66 3.36
CA GLN A 47 -0.93 5.55 2.71
C GLN A 47 -0.49 5.44 1.24
N ILE A 48 -0.01 4.26 0.84
CA ILE A 48 0.52 4.01 -0.51
C ILE A 48 0.12 2.62 -1.02
N GLU A 49 0.11 2.46 -2.34
CA GLU A 49 0.10 1.13 -2.93
C GLU A 49 1.39 0.41 -2.57
N ALA A 50 1.29 -0.73 -1.87
CA ALA A 50 2.44 -1.56 -1.58
C ALA A 50 2.07 -3.04 -1.47
N HIS A 51 2.80 -3.87 -2.21
CA HIS A 51 2.63 -5.31 -2.30
C HIS A 51 3.93 -5.95 -2.83
N PRO A 52 4.08 -7.28 -2.87
CA PRO A 52 5.32 -7.92 -3.32
C PRO A 52 5.85 -7.51 -4.70
N TYR A 53 4.99 -7.10 -5.65
CA TYR A 53 5.44 -6.58 -6.95
C TYR A 53 5.78 -5.08 -6.93
N LEU A 54 5.45 -4.37 -5.84
CA LEU A 54 5.76 -2.95 -5.62
C LEU A 54 6.12 -2.74 -4.15
N THR A 55 7.34 -3.07 -3.76
CA THR A 55 7.75 -3.12 -2.35
C THR A 55 7.92 -1.76 -1.68
N GLN A 56 8.16 -0.69 -2.45
CA GLN A 56 8.28 0.69 -1.97
C GLN A 56 9.30 0.89 -0.83
N GLU A 57 10.36 0.08 -0.75
CA GLU A 57 11.27 0.06 0.40
C GLU A 57 11.88 1.40 0.75
N LYS A 58 12.34 2.14 -0.27
CA LYS A 58 12.98 3.45 -0.05
C LYS A 58 11.98 4.46 0.51
N LEU A 59 10.76 4.47 -0.02
CA LEU A 59 9.71 5.39 0.40
C LEU A 59 9.21 5.05 1.81
N ILE A 60 9.01 3.76 2.12
CA ILE A 60 8.64 3.29 3.46
C ILE A 60 9.72 3.67 4.48
N ARG A 61 11.00 3.47 4.16
CA ARG A 61 12.11 3.87 5.01
C ARG A 61 12.15 5.39 5.25
N LEU A 62 11.91 6.18 4.20
CA LEU A 62 11.83 7.64 4.33
C LEU A 62 10.69 8.05 5.25
N ALA A 63 9.49 7.50 5.06
CA ALA A 63 8.34 7.78 5.91
C ALA A 63 8.65 7.49 7.38
N LYS A 64 9.21 6.31 7.66
CA LYS A 64 9.61 5.91 9.02
C LYS A 64 10.68 6.84 9.62
N ASN A 65 11.64 7.32 8.83
CA ASN A 65 12.63 8.28 9.29
C ASN A 65 12.01 9.64 9.71
N TYR A 66 10.87 10.00 9.12
CA TYR A 66 10.09 11.16 9.53
C TYR A 66 9.10 10.87 10.67
N GLY A 67 9.05 9.63 11.15
CA GLY A 67 8.13 9.21 12.22
C GLY A 67 6.72 8.90 11.74
N MET A 68 6.51 8.72 10.43
CA MET A 68 5.22 8.34 9.87
C MET A 68 5.01 6.82 9.92
N GLU A 69 3.80 6.41 10.27
CA GLU A 69 3.34 5.04 10.03
C GLU A 69 2.94 4.88 8.55
N VAL A 70 3.10 3.66 8.03
CA VAL A 70 2.77 3.38 6.63
C VAL A 70 1.61 2.39 6.55
N THR A 71 0.60 2.75 5.76
CA THR A 71 -0.53 1.87 5.43
C THR A 71 -0.44 1.46 3.97
N ALA A 72 -0.38 0.16 3.72
CA ALA A 72 -0.41 -0.40 2.38
C ALA A 72 -1.86 -0.58 1.90
N PHE A 73 -2.25 0.08 0.81
CA PHE A 73 -3.47 -0.26 0.10
C PHE A 73 -3.17 -1.19 -1.08
N SER A 74 -4.18 -1.87 -1.60
CA SER A 74 -4.04 -2.96 -2.59
C SER A 74 -2.96 -4.00 -2.22
N PRO A 75 -2.87 -4.43 -0.95
CA PRO A 75 -1.77 -5.28 -0.51
C PRO A 75 -1.75 -6.64 -1.22
N LEU A 76 -2.86 -7.08 -1.81
CA LEU A 76 -2.98 -8.31 -2.60
C LEU A 76 -2.67 -8.10 -4.10
N GLY A 77 -2.19 -6.91 -4.49
CA GLY A 77 -1.81 -6.57 -5.86
C GLY A 77 -2.99 -6.51 -6.82
N SER A 78 -2.94 -7.25 -7.93
CA SER A 78 -3.86 -7.16 -9.06
C SER A 78 -5.31 -7.54 -8.81
N VAL A 79 -5.64 -8.18 -7.68
CA VAL A 79 -6.95 -8.86 -7.50
C VAL A 79 -8.16 -7.98 -7.81
N SER A 80 -8.16 -6.73 -7.34
CA SER A 80 -9.27 -5.80 -7.64
C SER A 80 -9.21 -5.25 -9.07
N TYR A 81 -8.04 -5.18 -9.65
CA TYR A 81 -7.83 -4.64 -11.00
C TYR A 81 -8.12 -5.65 -12.10
N GLU A 82 -8.06 -6.96 -11.81
CA GLU A 82 -8.49 -8.02 -12.73
C GLU A 82 -9.98 -7.87 -13.10
N GLU A 83 -10.83 -7.55 -12.11
CA GLU A 83 -12.27 -7.35 -12.31
C GLU A 83 -12.58 -6.07 -13.11
N MET A 84 -11.71 -5.07 -13.03
CA MET A 84 -11.84 -3.77 -13.72
C MET A 84 -11.16 -3.74 -15.10
N GLY A 85 -10.50 -4.83 -15.51
CA GLY A 85 -9.76 -4.88 -16.77
C GLY A 85 -8.39 -4.18 -16.73
N GLY A 86 -7.94 -3.71 -15.57
CA GLY A 86 -6.65 -3.04 -15.38
C GLY A 86 -5.47 -3.98 -15.09
N ALA A 87 -5.71 -5.29 -15.02
CA ALA A 87 -4.67 -6.30 -14.84
C ALA A 87 -5.09 -7.65 -15.42
N GLU A 88 -4.11 -8.44 -15.86
CA GLU A 88 -4.33 -9.80 -16.33
C GLU A 88 -4.30 -10.81 -15.16
N LYS A 89 -5.03 -11.91 -15.33
CA LYS A 89 -5.01 -13.02 -14.36
C LYS A 89 -3.63 -13.64 -14.14
N SER A 90 -2.75 -13.55 -15.12
CA SER A 90 -1.36 -13.99 -15.07
C SER A 90 -0.52 -13.16 -14.08
N GLU A 91 -0.92 -11.93 -13.80
CA GLU A 91 -0.24 -10.98 -12.91
C GLU A 91 -0.65 -11.14 -11.44
N SER A 92 -1.55 -12.08 -11.16
CA SER A 92 -2.07 -12.28 -9.80
C SER A 92 -1.01 -12.78 -8.82
N LEU A 93 -0.74 -12.01 -7.77
CA LEU A 93 0.11 -12.42 -6.66
C LEU A 93 -0.37 -13.72 -6.02
N LEU A 94 -1.68 -13.91 -5.89
CA LEU A 94 -2.25 -15.11 -5.28
C LEU A 94 -2.04 -16.39 -6.13
N ARG A 95 -1.66 -16.21 -7.39
CA ARG A 95 -1.32 -17.31 -8.33
C ARG A 95 0.17 -17.49 -8.50
N ASN A 96 1.00 -16.60 -7.96
CA ASN A 96 2.45 -16.66 -8.04
C ASN A 96 2.98 -17.97 -7.43
N LYS A 97 3.92 -18.63 -8.12
CA LYS A 97 4.45 -19.95 -7.71
C LYS A 97 5.16 -19.87 -6.36
N THR A 98 5.95 -18.82 -6.13
CA THR A 98 6.67 -18.61 -4.86
C THR A 98 5.68 -18.41 -3.70
N ILE A 99 4.66 -17.58 -3.88
CA ILE A 99 3.63 -17.35 -2.87
C ILE A 99 2.88 -18.64 -2.55
N LYS A 100 2.51 -19.42 -3.57
CA LYS A 100 1.85 -20.72 -3.38
C LYS A 100 2.73 -21.74 -2.63
N ALA A 101 4.00 -21.83 -2.97
CA ALA A 101 4.92 -22.74 -2.27
C ALA A 101 5.05 -22.36 -0.79
N ILE A 102 5.22 -21.07 -0.49
CA ILE A 102 5.27 -20.57 0.89
C ILE A 102 3.95 -20.84 1.61
N SER A 103 2.81 -20.59 0.96
CA SER A 103 1.51 -20.84 1.58
C SER A 103 1.30 -22.31 1.99
N GLN A 104 1.78 -23.24 1.17
CA GLN A 104 1.76 -24.67 1.50
C GLN A 104 2.66 -25.00 2.69
N SER A 105 3.89 -24.47 2.73
CA SER A 105 4.85 -24.72 3.82
C SER A 105 4.37 -24.20 5.16
N PHE A 106 3.65 -23.07 5.16
CA PHE A 106 3.13 -22.43 6.38
C PHE A 106 1.67 -22.80 6.69
N GLN A 107 1.05 -23.69 5.91
CA GLN A 107 -0.37 -24.09 6.06
C GLN A 107 -1.31 -22.88 6.10
N ALA A 108 -1.01 -21.87 5.27
CA ALA A 108 -1.74 -20.62 5.18
C ALA A 108 -2.29 -20.41 3.77
N THR A 109 -3.23 -19.48 3.59
CA THR A 109 -3.67 -19.10 2.25
C THR A 109 -2.66 -18.14 1.60
N PRO A 110 -2.57 -18.08 0.26
CA PRO A 110 -1.74 -17.11 -0.43
C PRO A 110 -2.00 -15.66 0.03
N ALA A 111 -3.26 -15.29 0.31
CA ALA A 111 -3.62 -13.99 0.82
C ALA A 111 -3.00 -13.74 2.21
N GLN A 112 -3.09 -14.71 3.11
CA GLN A 112 -2.48 -14.61 4.44
C GLN A 112 -0.96 -14.45 4.36
N VAL A 113 -0.29 -15.14 3.45
CA VAL A 113 1.16 -15.02 3.25
C VAL A 113 1.53 -13.60 2.81
N VAL A 114 0.82 -13.06 1.81
CA VAL A 114 1.08 -11.71 1.31
C VAL A 114 0.81 -10.64 2.37
N LEU A 115 -0.30 -10.75 3.08
CA LEU A 115 -0.65 -9.82 4.17
C LEU A 115 0.32 -9.95 5.35
N GLY A 116 0.70 -11.19 5.73
CA GLY A 116 1.67 -11.44 6.78
C GLY A 116 3.05 -10.86 6.46
N TRP A 117 3.48 -10.93 5.19
CA TRP A 117 4.70 -10.26 4.72
C TRP A 117 4.61 -8.73 4.86
N ALA A 118 3.50 -8.11 4.46
CA ALA A 118 3.33 -6.67 4.60
C ALA A 118 3.38 -6.24 6.08
N LEU A 119 2.68 -6.97 6.96
CA LEU A 119 2.68 -6.70 8.40
C LEU A 119 4.07 -6.87 9.04
N SER A 120 4.85 -7.88 8.60
CA SER A 120 6.21 -8.12 9.15
C SER A 120 7.19 -6.99 8.84
N ARG A 121 6.92 -6.18 7.80
CA ARG A 121 7.70 -5.00 7.45
C ARG A 121 7.37 -3.77 8.31
N GLY A 122 6.43 -3.91 9.25
CA GLY A 122 5.91 -2.82 10.07
C GLY A 122 5.06 -1.85 9.27
N THR A 123 4.28 -2.36 8.32
CA THR A 123 3.21 -1.60 7.65
C THR A 123 1.86 -2.14 8.09
N SER A 124 0.88 -1.28 8.25
CA SER A 124 -0.52 -1.69 8.31
C SER A 124 -1.06 -1.97 6.90
N VAL A 125 -2.17 -2.67 6.80
CA VAL A 125 -2.79 -3.01 5.50
C VAL A 125 -4.27 -2.66 5.49
N VAL A 126 -4.75 -2.18 4.34
CA VAL A 126 -6.18 -2.02 4.06
C VAL A 126 -6.56 -2.99 2.96
N VAL A 127 -7.44 -3.94 3.27
CA VAL A 127 -7.88 -4.97 2.34
C VAL A 127 -9.41 -5.05 2.32
N LYS A 128 -9.99 -4.97 1.12
CA LYS A 128 -11.44 -5.07 0.92
C LYS A 128 -11.87 -6.53 0.74
N SER A 129 -12.92 -6.94 1.43
CA SER A 129 -13.63 -8.18 1.14
C SER A 129 -15.12 -8.03 1.40
N SER A 130 -15.94 -8.73 0.61
CA SER A 130 -17.39 -8.90 0.81
C SER A 130 -17.75 -10.32 1.28
N SER A 131 -16.76 -11.16 1.56
CA SER A 131 -16.93 -12.53 2.04
C SER A 131 -16.46 -12.63 3.47
N ASP A 132 -17.33 -13.07 4.37
CA ASP A 132 -17.03 -13.25 5.79
C ASP A 132 -15.84 -14.19 6.00
N GLN A 133 -15.79 -15.29 5.23
CA GLN A 133 -14.68 -16.22 5.29
C GLN A 133 -13.34 -15.54 4.93
N ARG A 134 -13.30 -14.77 3.83
CA ARG A 134 -12.09 -14.03 3.44
C ARG A 134 -11.73 -12.94 4.44
N MET A 135 -12.71 -12.30 5.10
CA MET A 135 -12.43 -11.33 6.15
C MET A 135 -11.75 -12.00 7.34
N LEU A 136 -12.22 -13.17 7.78
CA LEU A 136 -11.58 -13.95 8.84
C LEU A 136 -10.18 -14.43 8.45
N GLU A 137 -9.99 -14.90 7.21
CA GLU A 137 -8.69 -15.28 6.69
C GLU A 137 -7.71 -14.08 6.70
N ASN A 138 -8.15 -12.92 6.23
CA ASN A 138 -7.33 -11.71 6.20
C ASN A 138 -6.90 -11.27 7.61
N ILE A 139 -7.81 -11.26 8.59
CA ILE A 139 -7.49 -10.95 9.98
C ILE A 139 -6.52 -11.98 10.56
N GLY A 140 -6.67 -13.24 10.19
CA GLY A 140 -5.79 -14.35 10.60
C GLY A 140 -4.33 -14.13 10.18
N SER A 141 -4.06 -13.33 9.15
CA SER A 141 -2.70 -12.99 8.70
C SER A 141 -1.84 -12.34 9.79
N ALA A 142 -2.46 -11.60 10.73
CA ALA A 142 -1.76 -10.96 11.83
C ALA A 142 -1.08 -11.95 12.80
N ARG A 143 -1.51 -13.21 12.78
CA ARG A 143 -0.94 -14.28 13.62
C ARG A 143 0.11 -15.11 12.88
N LEU A 144 0.19 -14.97 11.55
CA LEU A 144 1.13 -15.74 10.73
C LEU A 144 2.56 -15.23 10.96
N LYS A 145 3.45 -16.14 11.31
CA LYS A 145 4.87 -15.85 11.50
C LYS A 145 5.66 -16.48 10.35
N LEU A 146 6.01 -15.67 9.38
CA LEU A 146 6.89 -16.06 8.29
C LEU A 146 8.35 -15.99 8.78
N ASP A 147 9.16 -16.96 8.35
CA ASP A 147 10.60 -16.93 8.60
C ASP A 147 11.31 -15.96 7.63
N GLN A 148 12.57 -15.67 7.91
CA GLN A 148 13.36 -14.72 7.12
C GLN A 148 13.50 -15.18 5.66
N GLN A 149 13.65 -16.50 5.44
CA GLN A 149 13.77 -17.04 4.08
C GLN A 149 12.50 -16.78 3.25
N ALA A 150 11.33 -16.98 3.83
CA ALA A 150 10.05 -16.67 3.18
C ALA A 150 9.89 -15.16 2.92
N LEU A 151 10.25 -14.32 3.91
CA LEU A 151 10.19 -12.86 3.76
C LEU A 151 11.09 -12.36 2.63
N ASP A 152 12.31 -12.88 2.55
CA ASP A 152 13.27 -12.52 1.51
C ASP A 152 12.80 -12.98 0.13
N ALA A 153 12.30 -14.22 0.02
CA ALA A 153 11.77 -14.76 -1.22
C ALA A 153 10.57 -13.95 -1.75
N ILE A 154 9.70 -13.47 -0.85
CA ILE A 154 8.57 -12.61 -1.22
C ILE A 154 9.07 -11.23 -1.66
N THR A 155 10.03 -10.66 -0.94
CA THR A 155 10.61 -9.34 -1.26
C THR A 155 11.31 -9.33 -2.62
N GLN A 156 11.94 -10.43 -3.01
CA GLN A 156 12.58 -10.62 -4.33
C GLN A 156 11.59 -10.65 -5.51
N LEU A 157 10.29 -10.75 -5.25
CA LEU A 157 9.26 -10.67 -6.30
C LEU A 157 9.07 -9.24 -6.84
N ASN A 158 9.73 -8.24 -6.25
CA ASN A 158 9.61 -6.85 -6.65
C ASN A 158 10.02 -6.63 -8.11
N ILE A 159 9.09 -6.12 -8.90
CA ILE A 159 9.30 -5.73 -10.30
C ILE A 159 8.92 -4.26 -10.54
N ASN A 160 8.71 -3.50 -9.45
CA ASN A 160 8.25 -2.12 -9.47
C ASN A 160 6.96 -1.92 -10.28
N LYS A 161 6.06 -2.91 -10.26
CA LYS A 161 4.79 -2.84 -10.98
C LYS A 161 3.70 -2.23 -10.10
N ARG A 162 3.15 -1.12 -10.57
CA ARG A 162 1.97 -0.46 -10.01
C ARG A 162 0.72 -0.96 -10.73
N PHE A 163 -0.36 -1.18 -9.98
CA PHE A 163 -1.68 -1.48 -10.51
C PHE A 163 -2.64 -0.29 -10.42
N ASN A 164 -2.45 0.56 -9.41
CA ASN A 164 -3.25 1.77 -9.24
C ASN A 164 -2.54 2.96 -9.85
N ASP A 165 -2.85 3.25 -11.11
CA ASP A 165 -2.38 4.47 -11.77
C ASP A 165 -3.57 5.33 -12.22
N PRO A 166 -3.97 6.32 -11.40
CA PRO A 166 -5.07 7.22 -11.76
C PRO A 166 -4.79 8.05 -13.04
N GLY A 167 -3.52 8.27 -13.40
CA GLY A 167 -3.15 8.96 -14.63
C GLY A 167 -3.61 8.21 -15.86
N VAL A 168 -3.34 6.90 -15.91
CA VAL A 168 -3.80 6.01 -17.00
C VAL A 168 -5.35 5.98 -17.05
N PHE A 169 -5.99 5.84 -15.90
CA PHE A 169 -7.45 5.85 -15.84
C PHE A 169 -8.06 7.18 -16.35
N CYS A 170 -7.48 8.31 -16.01
CA CYS A 170 -7.95 9.61 -16.46
C CYS A 170 -7.76 9.79 -17.98
N GLU A 171 -6.66 9.27 -18.54
CA GLU A 171 -6.41 9.33 -19.97
C GLU A 171 -7.44 8.50 -20.74
N ASP A 172 -7.69 7.27 -20.33
CA ASP A 172 -8.65 6.38 -20.98
C ASP A 172 -10.12 6.83 -20.83
N ALA A 173 -10.51 7.23 -19.62
CA ALA A 173 -11.93 7.54 -19.32
C ALA A 173 -12.33 8.98 -19.70
N PHE A 174 -11.41 9.93 -19.62
CA PHE A 174 -11.70 11.37 -19.76
C PHE A 174 -10.88 12.05 -20.85
N ASN A 175 -10.05 11.32 -21.61
CA ASN A 175 -9.11 11.86 -22.60
C ASN A 175 -8.29 13.03 -22.01
N THR A 176 -7.82 12.84 -20.78
CA THR A 176 -7.08 13.87 -20.03
C THR A 176 -5.71 13.31 -19.65
N PHE A 177 -4.67 13.79 -20.33
CA PHE A 177 -3.29 13.45 -19.96
C PHE A 177 -2.92 14.15 -18.65
N TYR A 178 -2.87 13.37 -17.58
CA TYR A 178 -2.49 13.85 -16.24
C TYR A 178 -1.69 12.78 -15.50
N PRO A 179 -0.41 12.62 -15.83
CA PRO A 179 0.43 11.61 -15.20
C PRO A 179 0.64 11.94 -13.71
N ILE A 180 0.46 10.93 -12.86
CA ILE A 180 0.68 11.02 -11.42
C ILE A 180 1.98 10.31 -11.03
N TYR A 181 2.33 9.27 -11.78
CA TYR A 181 3.55 8.49 -11.60
C TYR A 181 4.38 8.52 -12.89
N GLU A 182 5.70 8.35 -12.74
CA GLU A 182 6.66 8.22 -13.82
C GLU A 182 6.94 6.75 -14.15
#